data_4f57502c30d1f17260bf6f52c2009b55
#
_entry.id   4f57502c30d1f17260bf6f52c2009b55
#
_cell.length_a   1.000
_cell.length_b   1.000
_cell.length_c   1.000
_cell.angle_alpha   90.00
_cell.angle_beta   90.00
_cell.angle_gamma   90.00
#
_symmetry.space_group_name_H-M   'P 1'
#
loop_
_entity.id
_entity.type
_entity.pdbx_description
1 polymer ?
#
loop_
_entity_poly.entity_id
_entity_poly.type
_entity_poly.pdbx_seq_one_letter_code
_entity_poly.pdbx_strand_id
1 'polypeptide(L)'
;MLVSLLLLHSMGAPAAPSIARSVAVDPPVRVWFSSDGDYQIGDKAKVYAQTARDGHLVVLRADASGQVRVLFPIDPAGDQPVRGGKKYELKGRGGREAFVVGDTTGHGTVLAAFATTPFQFDQFEKNGHWDYSALDDQAVGADPEAGLMDLVQRMQGTGVHFDYDVATYTASPPRYIGWASPYAWPGWYDPWYGPRVGFGFRFGWPYYGRAFVGPGRWHR
;
A
#
# COMPACT_ATOMS: atom_id res chain seq x y z
N MET A 1 -86.50 -10.50 -31.31
CA MET A 1 -85.59 -9.37 -31.35
C MET A 1 -84.54 -9.66 -30.30
N LEU A 2 -83.35 -10.14 -30.73
CA LEU A 2 -82.18 -10.46 -29.88
C LEU A 2 -81.20 -9.30 -29.98
N VAL A 3 -80.92 -8.65 -28.83
CA VAL A 3 -79.93 -7.57 -28.77
C VAL A 3 -78.65 -8.21 -28.21
N SER A 4 -77.64 -8.35 -29.05
CA SER A 4 -76.30 -8.81 -28.69
C SER A 4 -75.50 -7.65 -28.03
N LEU A 5 -75.07 -7.81 -26.76
CA LEU A 5 -74.26 -6.88 -26.05
C LEU A 5 -72.78 -7.28 -26.24
N LEU A 6 -72.00 -6.47 -26.95
CA LEU A 6 -70.57 -6.60 -27.15
C LEU A 6 -69.84 -5.99 -25.97
N LEU A 7 -69.19 -6.83 -25.13
CA LEU A 7 -68.27 -6.41 -24.06
C LEU A 7 -66.90 -6.17 -24.69
N LEU A 8 -66.42 -4.93 -24.75
CA LEU A 8 -65.04 -4.60 -25.03
C LEU A 8 -64.22 -4.79 -23.81
N HIS A 9 -63.33 -5.79 -23.85
CA HIS A 9 -62.27 -5.95 -22.88
C HIS A 9 -61.10 -5.06 -23.26
N SER A 10 -60.82 -4.00 -22.50
CA SER A 10 -59.58 -3.21 -22.61
C SER A 10 -58.47 -3.97 -21.91
N MET A 11 -57.56 -4.54 -22.69
CA MET A 11 -56.30 -5.10 -22.19
C MET A 11 -55.39 -3.95 -21.76
N GLY A 12 -55.29 -3.71 -20.45
CA GLY A 12 -54.28 -2.83 -19.85
C GLY A 12 -52.89 -3.46 -20.04
N ALA A 13 -52.02 -2.78 -20.77
CA ALA A 13 -50.63 -3.17 -20.91
C ALA A 13 -49.96 -3.11 -19.54
N PRO A 14 -49.17 -4.14 -19.12
CA PRO A 14 -48.41 -4.06 -17.90
C PRO A 14 -47.36 -2.98 -18.03
N ALA A 15 -47.36 -2.01 -17.09
CA ALA A 15 -46.30 -1.00 -16.95
C ALA A 15 -44.99 -1.71 -16.64
N ALA A 16 -43.98 -1.56 -17.49
CA ALA A 16 -42.65 -2.08 -17.25
C ALA A 16 -42.10 -1.48 -15.97
N PRO A 17 -41.47 -2.30 -15.09
CA PRO A 17 -40.84 -1.77 -13.88
C PRO A 17 -39.72 -0.82 -14.30
N SER A 18 -39.85 0.45 -13.93
CA SER A 18 -38.76 1.41 -14.03
C SER A 18 -37.64 0.94 -13.10
N ILE A 19 -36.54 0.42 -13.67
CA ILE A 19 -35.33 0.12 -12.93
C ILE A 19 -34.80 1.46 -12.41
N ALA A 20 -35.09 1.75 -11.15
CA ALA A 20 -34.49 2.88 -10.45
C ALA A 20 -32.98 2.67 -10.53
N ARG A 21 -32.29 3.49 -11.31
CA ARG A 21 -30.85 3.55 -11.37
C ARG A 21 -30.40 3.97 -9.97
N SER A 22 -29.88 3.01 -9.19
CA SER A 22 -29.24 3.34 -7.92
C SER A 22 -28.11 4.31 -8.22
N VAL A 23 -28.26 5.55 -7.78
CA VAL A 23 -27.19 6.53 -7.79
C VAL A 23 -26.11 5.91 -6.88
N ALA A 24 -25.01 5.48 -7.48
CA ALA A 24 -23.85 5.04 -6.70
C ALA A 24 -23.39 6.26 -5.87
N VAL A 25 -23.66 6.25 -4.59
CA VAL A 25 -23.15 7.26 -3.66
C VAL A 25 -21.66 7.02 -3.59
N ASP A 26 -20.85 8.00 -3.97
CA ASP A 26 -19.41 7.92 -3.82
C ASP A 26 -19.08 7.62 -2.37
N PRO A 27 -18.19 6.65 -2.09
CA PRO A 27 -17.79 6.33 -0.72
C PRO A 27 -17.18 7.57 -0.04
N PRO A 28 -17.42 7.77 1.26
CA PRO A 28 -16.97 8.95 1.99
C PRO A 28 -15.46 9.15 1.93
N VAL A 29 -14.69 8.06 1.86
CA VAL A 29 -13.24 8.02 1.70
C VAL A 29 -12.85 6.88 0.76
N ARG A 30 -11.75 7.04 0.03
CA ARG A 30 -11.15 6.02 -0.83
C ARG A 30 -9.64 6.07 -0.69
N VAL A 31 -9.02 4.89 -0.69
CA VAL A 31 -7.57 4.73 -0.73
C VAL A 31 -7.18 3.70 -1.79
N TRP A 32 -6.11 3.96 -2.54
CA TRP A 32 -5.64 3.04 -3.58
C TRP A 32 -4.17 3.24 -3.90
N PHE A 33 -3.56 2.24 -4.50
CA PHE A 33 -2.20 2.30 -5.03
C PHE A 33 -2.16 2.80 -6.48
N SER A 34 -1.01 3.26 -6.93
CA SER A 34 -0.79 3.62 -8.35
C SER A 34 -0.69 2.40 -9.27
N SER A 35 -0.48 1.22 -8.71
CA SER A 35 -0.35 -0.08 -9.37
C SER A 35 -1.36 -1.07 -8.78
N ASP A 36 -1.38 -2.29 -9.31
CA ASP A 36 -2.32 -3.35 -8.90
C ASP A 36 -2.07 -3.89 -7.48
N GLY A 37 -1.13 -3.28 -6.73
CA GLY A 37 -0.82 -3.69 -5.36
C GLY A 37 0.25 -4.79 -5.28
N ASP A 38 0.76 -5.28 -6.39
CA ASP A 38 1.85 -6.25 -6.42
C ASP A 38 3.20 -5.55 -6.48
N TYR A 39 4.00 -5.69 -5.43
CA TYR A 39 5.31 -5.07 -5.29
C TYR A 39 6.39 -6.11 -5.03
N GLN A 40 7.62 -5.79 -5.42
CA GLN A 40 8.81 -6.48 -4.96
C GLN A 40 9.39 -5.77 -3.74
N ILE A 41 10.10 -6.51 -2.90
CA ILE A 41 10.87 -5.92 -1.80
C ILE A 41 11.86 -4.89 -2.38
N GLY A 42 11.84 -3.68 -1.83
CA GLY A 42 12.60 -2.52 -2.30
C GLY A 42 11.86 -1.60 -3.26
N ASP A 43 10.69 -2.00 -3.76
CA ASP A 43 9.87 -1.14 -4.60
C ASP A 43 9.29 0.05 -3.83
N LYS A 44 9.08 1.14 -4.56
CA LYS A 44 8.50 2.38 -4.05
C LYS A 44 7.00 2.40 -4.30
N ALA A 45 6.23 2.42 -3.24
CA ALA A 45 4.77 2.46 -3.32
C ALA A 45 4.26 3.90 -3.33
N LYS A 46 3.39 4.20 -4.29
CA LYS A 46 2.61 5.44 -4.33
C LYS A 46 1.19 5.12 -3.90
N VAL A 47 0.72 5.85 -2.91
CA VAL A 47 -0.62 5.72 -2.35
C VAL A 47 -1.38 7.00 -2.58
N TYR A 48 -2.64 6.88 -2.91
CA TYR A 48 -3.56 7.99 -3.10
C TYR A 48 -4.73 7.84 -2.15
N ALA A 49 -5.23 8.98 -1.68
CA ALA A 49 -6.46 9.06 -0.92
C ALA A 49 -7.37 10.17 -1.46
N GLN A 50 -8.67 9.99 -1.33
CA GLN A 50 -9.67 10.98 -1.70
C GLN A 50 -10.84 10.89 -0.74
N THR A 51 -11.39 12.03 -0.35
CA THR A 51 -12.59 12.13 0.47
C THR A 51 -13.72 12.75 -0.34
N ALA A 52 -14.95 12.37 -0.09
CA ALA A 52 -16.13 12.95 -0.78
C ALA A 52 -16.44 14.37 -0.31
N ARG A 53 -16.06 14.74 0.92
CA ARG A 53 -16.35 16.03 1.56
C ARG A 53 -15.15 16.54 2.37
N ASP A 54 -15.20 17.79 2.76
CA ASP A 54 -14.19 18.40 3.63
C ASP A 54 -14.22 17.75 5.02
N GLY A 55 -13.06 17.59 5.64
CA GLY A 55 -12.92 16.98 6.96
C GLY A 55 -11.47 16.67 7.29
N HIS A 56 -11.26 15.65 8.12
CA HIS A 56 -9.96 15.23 8.59
C HIS A 56 -9.65 13.80 8.11
N LEU A 57 -8.40 13.57 7.76
CA LEU A 57 -7.93 12.29 7.23
C LEU A 57 -6.77 11.76 8.06
N VAL A 58 -6.76 10.47 8.34
CA VAL A 58 -5.59 9.73 8.81
C VAL A 58 -5.41 8.51 7.93
N VAL A 59 -4.17 8.21 7.57
CA VAL A 59 -3.85 7.01 6.80
C VAL A 59 -2.75 6.23 7.50
N LEU A 60 -3.06 4.99 7.82
CA LEU A 60 -2.19 4.05 8.49
C LEU A 60 -1.81 2.92 7.54
N ARG A 61 -0.64 2.34 7.76
CA ARG A 61 -0.17 1.15 7.06
C ARG A 61 0.29 0.12 8.07
N ALA A 62 -0.15 -1.12 7.93
CA ALA A 62 0.48 -2.29 8.53
C ALA A 62 1.26 -3.02 7.43
N ASP A 63 2.53 -3.31 7.66
CA ASP A 63 3.31 -4.11 6.73
C ASP A 63 3.13 -5.62 6.98
N ALA A 64 3.78 -6.44 6.15
CA ALA A 64 3.68 -7.90 6.26
C ALA A 64 4.24 -8.48 7.57
N SER A 65 5.02 -7.71 8.34
CA SER A 65 5.49 -8.07 9.68
C SER A 65 4.55 -7.59 10.79
N GLY A 66 3.48 -6.87 10.45
CA GLY A 66 2.54 -6.27 11.41
C GLY A 66 3.00 -4.92 11.97
N GLN A 67 4.11 -4.36 11.48
CA GLN A 67 4.55 -3.04 11.91
C GLN A 67 3.64 -1.95 11.37
N VAL A 68 3.21 -1.05 12.26
CA VAL A 68 2.34 0.06 11.90
C VAL A 68 3.14 1.33 11.60
N ARG A 69 2.76 2.02 10.53
CA ARG A 69 3.31 3.32 10.17
C ARG A 69 2.20 4.28 9.76
N VAL A 70 2.32 5.53 10.17
CA VAL A 70 1.41 6.59 9.74
C VAL A 70 1.93 7.17 8.43
N LEU A 71 1.08 7.14 7.40
CA LEU A 71 1.37 7.72 6.10
C LEU A 71 0.86 9.16 5.97
N PHE A 72 -0.22 9.49 6.69
CA PHE A 72 -0.77 10.83 6.73
C PHE A 72 -1.53 11.05 8.06
N PRO A 73 -1.34 12.19 8.73
CA PRO A 73 -0.35 13.24 8.43
C PRO A 73 1.09 12.76 8.66
N ILE A 74 2.07 13.45 8.06
CA ILE A 74 3.50 13.05 8.18
C ILE A 74 3.99 13.16 9.63
N ASP A 75 3.54 14.18 10.34
CA ASP A 75 3.82 14.40 11.76
C ASP A 75 2.50 14.61 12.52
N PRO A 76 2.41 14.26 13.81
CA PRO A 76 1.17 14.39 14.60
C PRO A 76 0.63 15.83 14.64
N ALA A 77 1.53 16.81 14.71
CA ALA A 77 1.19 18.23 14.65
C ALA A 77 0.86 18.73 13.24
N GLY A 78 0.94 17.85 12.22
CA GLY A 78 0.69 18.21 10.83
C GLY A 78 -0.77 18.47 10.51
N ASP A 79 -1.01 19.13 9.38
CA ASP A 79 -2.34 19.41 8.87
C ASP A 79 -3.09 18.13 8.52
N GLN A 80 -4.16 17.84 9.25
CA GLN A 80 -5.09 16.74 8.98
C GLN A 80 -6.25 17.14 8.05
N PRO A 81 -6.65 18.43 7.93
CA PRO A 81 -7.79 18.80 7.13
C PRO A 81 -7.56 18.55 5.65
N VAL A 82 -8.56 17.94 5.03
CA VAL A 82 -8.58 17.62 3.61
C VAL A 82 -9.83 18.19 2.95
N ARG A 83 -9.72 18.51 1.66
CA ARG A 83 -10.86 19.01 0.86
C ARG A 83 -11.51 17.88 0.10
N GLY A 84 -12.83 17.84 0.15
CA GLY A 84 -13.64 16.88 -0.60
C GLY A 84 -13.42 16.97 -2.11
N GLY A 85 -13.53 15.84 -2.76
CA GLY A 85 -13.31 15.70 -4.20
C GLY A 85 -11.85 15.80 -4.66
N LYS A 86 -10.92 16.25 -3.79
CA LYS A 86 -9.51 16.37 -4.14
C LYS A 86 -8.78 15.04 -3.95
N LYS A 87 -8.02 14.64 -4.97
CA LYS A 87 -7.08 13.51 -4.88
C LYS A 87 -5.79 13.96 -4.21
N TYR A 88 -5.38 13.25 -3.17
CA TYR A 88 -4.12 13.45 -2.47
C TYR A 88 -3.16 12.32 -2.78
N GLU A 89 -1.97 12.64 -3.26
CA GLU A 89 -0.85 11.72 -3.30
C GLU A 89 -0.15 11.76 -1.94
N LEU A 90 -0.16 10.63 -1.22
CA LEU A 90 0.50 10.54 0.07
C LEU A 90 2.01 10.50 -0.15
N LYS A 91 2.72 11.38 0.52
CA LYS A 91 4.18 11.51 0.40
C LYS A 91 4.82 11.34 1.76
N GLY A 92 5.91 10.60 1.77
CA GLY A 92 6.77 10.50 2.94
C GLY A 92 7.60 11.77 3.16
N ARG A 93 8.40 11.78 4.21
CA ARG A 93 9.29 12.90 4.54
C ARG A 93 10.20 13.24 3.36
N GLY A 94 10.31 14.54 3.06
CA GLY A 94 11.10 15.03 1.93
C GLY A 94 10.43 14.90 0.56
N GLY A 95 9.11 14.71 0.51
CA GLY A 95 8.34 14.65 -0.74
C GLY A 95 8.55 13.37 -1.55
N ARG A 96 9.09 12.33 -0.90
CA ARG A 96 9.31 11.01 -1.49
C ARG A 96 8.00 10.23 -1.60
N GLU A 97 8.06 9.05 -2.18
CA GLU A 97 6.95 8.10 -2.26
C GLU A 97 6.36 7.82 -0.86
N ALA A 98 5.13 7.32 -0.79
CA ALA A 98 4.47 7.07 0.50
C ALA A 98 5.31 6.16 1.40
N PHE A 99 5.84 5.07 0.84
CA PHE A 99 6.76 4.17 1.53
C PHE A 99 7.57 3.31 0.54
N VAL A 100 8.60 2.67 1.06
CA VAL A 100 9.33 1.60 0.39
C VAL A 100 8.85 0.28 0.98
N VAL A 101 8.59 -0.71 0.13
CA VAL A 101 8.19 -2.05 0.55
C VAL A 101 9.35 -2.70 1.30
N GLY A 102 9.11 -3.13 2.54
CA GLY A 102 10.14 -3.65 3.44
C GLY A 102 10.65 -5.03 3.07
N ASP A 103 11.53 -5.55 3.92
CA ASP A 103 12.26 -6.81 3.68
C ASP A 103 11.44 -8.08 3.94
N THR A 104 10.19 -7.96 4.40
CA THR A 104 9.33 -9.10 4.72
C THR A 104 8.34 -9.35 3.59
N THR A 105 8.32 -10.60 3.11
CA THR A 105 7.33 -11.06 2.13
C THR A 105 5.98 -11.30 2.79
N GLY A 106 4.89 -11.06 2.07
CA GLY A 106 3.53 -11.25 2.55
C GLY A 106 2.59 -10.15 2.13
N HIS A 107 1.50 -10.00 2.87
CA HIS A 107 0.49 -8.99 2.60
C HIS A 107 0.62 -7.82 3.57
N GLY A 108 0.55 -6.61 3.05
CA GLY A 108 0.42 -5.41 3.86
C GLY A 108 -0.92 -4.73 3.58
N THR A 109 -1.36 -3.91 4.54
CA THR A 109 -2.67 -3.26 4.52
C THR A 109 -2.49 -1.75 4.73
N VAL A 110 -3.17 -0.95 3.93
CA VAL A 110 -3.28 0.49 4.11
C VAL A 110 -4.74 0.83 4.39
N LEU A 111 -4.99 1.51 5.48
CA LEU A 111 -6.30 1.97 5.90
C LEU A 111 -6.32 3.49 5.90
N ALA A 112 -7.29 4.09 5.22
CA ALA A 112 -7.58 5.51 5.27
C ALA A 112 -8.88 5.73 6.06
N ALA A 113 -8.84 6.56 7.10
CA ALA A 113 -10.00 6.92 7.89
C ALA A 113 -10.29 8.42 7.78
N PHE A 114 -11.56 8.72 7.59
CA PHE A 114 -12.09 10.07 7.43
C PHE A 114 -13.09 10.39 8.53
N ALA A 115 -12.97 11.57 9.11
CA ALA A 115 -13.92 12.09 10.09
C ALA A 115 -14.20 13.59 9.86
N THR A 116 -15.36 14.06 10.33
CA THR A 116 -15.69 15.49 10.31
C THR A 116 -15.04 16.24 11.46
N THR A 117 -14.61 15.54 12.50
CA THR A 117 -13.90 16.09 13.67
C THR A 117 -12.41 15.72 13.60
N PRO A 118 -11.51 16.53 14.15
CA PRO A 118 -10.08 16.24 14.18
C PRO A 118 -9.77 14.95 14.93
N PHE A 119 -8.78 14.21 14.45
CA PHE A 119 -8.19 13.09 15.17
C PHE A 119 -7.27 13.61 16.28
N GLN A 120 -7.22 12.88 17.39
CA GLN A 120 -6.39 13.17 18.56
C GLN A 120 -5.19 12.22 18.58
N PHE A 121 -4.00 12.79 18.53
CA PHE A 121 -2.76 12.01 18.42
C PHE A 121 -1.91 12.01 19.69
N ASP A 122 -2.38 12.67 20.77
CA ASP A 122 -1.60 12.85 22.01
C ASP A 122 -1.03 11.55 22.59
N GLN A 123 -1.76 10.44 22.45
CA GLN A 123 -1.33 9.12 22.92
C GLN A 123 -0.26 8.47 22.04
N PHE A 124 -0.10 8.95 20.82
CA PHE A 124 0.78 8.40 19.78
C PHE A 124 1.89 9.37 19.39
N GLU A 125 2.03 10.45 20.16
CA GLU A 125 3.03 11.50 19.93
C GLU A 125 4.10 11.47 21.01
N LYS A 126 5.35 11.64 20.57
CA LYS A 126 6.49 11.87 21.45
C LYS A 126 7.44 12.89 20.84
N ASN A 127 7.63 14.01 21.54
CA ASN A 127 8.51 15.10 21.11
C ASN A 127 8.16 15.66 19.69
N GLY A 128 6.88 15.80 19.36
CA GLY A 128 6.44 16.29 18.05
C GLY A 128 6.50 15.27 16.91
N HIS A 129 6.78 14.02 17.22
CA HIS A 129 6.90 12.94 16.23
C HIS A 129 6.01 11.76 16.61
N TRP A 130 5.71 10.90 15.64
CA TRP A 130 5.01 9.66 15.88
C TRP A 130 5.82 8.74 16.81
N ASP A 131 5.20 8.30 17.90
CA ASP A 131 5.74 7.24 18.76
C ASP A 131 5.39 5.88 18.19
N TYR A 132 6.28 5.33 17.38
CA TYR A 132 6.08 4.02 16.77
C TYR A 132 6.06 2.89 17.78
N SER A 133 6.66 3.03 18.98
CA SER A 133 6.49 2.03 20.03
C SER A 133 5.05 1.96 20.50
N ALA A 134 4.39 3.10 20.71
CA ALA A 134 2.98 3.14 21.10
C ALA A 134 2.03 2.62 19.99
N LEU A 135 2.44 2.74 18.72
CA LEU A 135 1.70 2.20 17.57
C LEU A 135 1.93 0.69 17.40
N ASP A 136 3.17 0.20 17.60
CA ASP A 136 3.57 -1.19 17.41
C ASP A 136 3.20 -2.09 18.62
N ASP A 137 3.08 -1.52 19.84
CA ASP A 137 2.61 -2.24 21.06
C ASP A 137 1.19 -2.81 20.89
N GLN A 138 0.49 -2.35 19.91
CA GLN A 138 -0.82 -2.84 19.51
C GLN A 138 -0.66 -3.78 18.31
N ALA A 139 0.19 -4.79 18.47
CA ALA A 139 0.48 -5.75 17.43
C ALA A 139 -0.77 -6.00 16.58
N VAL A 140 -0.72 -5.50 15.36
CA VAL A 140 -1.72 -5.78 14.35
C VAL A 140 -1.58 -7.26 14.08
N GLY A 141 -2.36 -8.06 14.79
CA GLY A 141 -2.28 -9.51 14.82
C GLY A 141 -2.60 -10.16 13.47
N ALA A 142 -3.24 -11.30 13.51
CA ALA A 142 -3.65 -12.03 12.31
C ALA A 142 -4.65 -11.27 11.42
N ASP A 143 -5.28 -10.20 11.95
CA ASP A 143 -6.21 -9.33 11.22
C ASP A 143 -5.69 -7.87 11.22
N PRO A 144 -4.93 -7.49 10.18
CA PRO A 144 -4.40 -6.13 10.05
C PRO A 144 -5.46 -5.04 9.96
N GLU A 145 -6.60 -5.31 9.35
CA GLU A 145 -7.69 -4.34 9.23
C GLU A 145 -8.28 -4.02 10.60
N ALA A 146 -8.62 -5.05 11.38
CA ALA A 146 -9.17 -4.87 12.72
C ALA A 146 -8.20 -4.12 13.66
N GLY A 147 -6.90 -4.44 13.59
CA GLY A 147 -5.88 -3.75 14.38
C GLY A 147 -5.73 -2.28 14.01
N LEU A 148 -5.72 -1.96 12.72
CA LEU A 148 -5.67 -0.56 12.24
C LEU A 148 -6.94 0.20 12.60
N MET A 149 -8.11 -0.43 12.53
CA MET A 149 -9.38 0.16 12.96
C MET A 149 -9.39 0.51 14.46
N ASP A 150 -8.87 -0.37 15.31
CA ASP A 150 -8.76 -0.11 16.75
C ASP A 150 -7.86 1.10 17.04
N LEU A 151 -6.74 1.23 16.31
CA LEU A 151 -5.88 2.41 16.39
C LEU A 151 -6.62 3.69 16.00
N VAL A 152 -7.34 3.68 14.87
CA VAL A 152 -8.14 4.84 14.43
C VAL A 152 -9.23 5.18 15.44
N GLN A 153 -9.91 4.17 16.01
CA GLN A 153 -10.93 4.41 17.02
C GLN A 153 -10.36 5.12 18.26
N ARG A 154 -9.14 4.75 18.67
CA ARG A 154 -8.46 5.44 19.79
C ARG A 154 -8.00 6.85 19.42
N MET A 155 -7.60 7.09 18.17
CA MET A 155 -7.26 8.42 17.67
C MET A 155 -8.51 9.30 17.54
N GLN A 156 -9.67 8.74 17.28
CA GLN A 156 -10.91 9.50 17.12
C GLN A 156 -11.62 9.74 18.45
N GLY A 157 -11.36 8.89 19.45
CA GLY A 157 -12.07 8.92 20.73
C GLY A 157 -13.35 8.09 20.73
N THR A 158 -13.85 7.84 21.94
CA THR A 158 -15.01 6.95 22.14
C THR A 158 -16.30 7.59 21.64
N GLY A 159 -17.04 6.85 20.80
CA GLY A 159 -18.38 7.25 20.35
C GLY A 159 -18.41 8.25 19.18
N VAL A 160 -17.27 8.61 18.61
CA VAL A 160 -17.21 9.44 17.41
C VAL A 160 -17.16 8.53 16.17
N HIS A 161 -18.01 8.84 15.19
CA HIS A 161 -18.09 8.09 13.95
C HIS A 161 -17.00 8.53 12.97
N PHE A 162 -16.39 7.56 12.30
CA PHE A 162 -15.50 7.77 11.15
C PHE A 162 -15.86 6.79 10.02
N ASP A 163 -15.62 7.21 8.81
CA ASP A 163 -15.68 6.36 7.62
C ASP A 163 -14.27 5.87 7.28
N TYR A 164 -14.14 4.67 6.71
CA TYR A 164 -12.85 4.15 6.32
C TYR A 164 -12.88 3.37 5.00
N ASP A 165 -11.72 3.23 4.39
CA ASP A 165 -11.48 2.39 3.23
C ASP A 165 -10.12 1.71 3.36
N VAL A 166 -10.00 0.52 2.75
CA VAL A 166 -8.82 -0.33 2.90
C VAL A 166 -8.29 -0.75 1.53
N ALA A 167 -6.98 -0.65 1.36
CA ALA A 167 -6.27 -1.19 0.22
C ALA A 167 -5.18 -2.16 0.70
N THR A 168 -5.13 -3.34 0.10
CA THR A 168 -4.10 -4.36 0.40
C THR A 168 -3.04 -4.39 -0.69
N TYR A 169 -1.81 -4.79 -0.33
CA TYR A 169 -0.73 -5.02 -1.28
C TYR A 169 0.02 -6.30 -0.92
N THR A 170 0.67 -6.88 -1.92
CA THR A 170 1.52 -8.07 -1.77
C THR A 170 2.98 -7.66 -1.94
N ALA A 171 3.83 -8.06 -0.98
CA ALA A 171 5.27 -7.94 -1.04
C ALA A 171 5.88 -9.28 -1.44
N SER A 172 6.51 -9.34 -2.60
CA SER A 172 7.19 -10.52 -3.14
C SER A 172 8.71 -10.37 -3.04
N PRO A 173 9.46 -11.45 -2.96
CA PRO A 173 10.91 -11.37 -3.03
C PRO A 173 11.34 -10.73 -4.36
N PRO A 174 12.48 -10.02 -4.39
CA PRO A 174 12.99 -9.45 -5.62
C PRO A 174 13.23 -10.57 -6.62
N ARG A 175 12.74 -10.40 -7.85
CA ARG A 175 13.05 -11.36 -8.92
C ARG A 175 14.52 -11.23 -9.25
N TYR A 176 15.29 -12.19 -8.79
CA TYR A 176 16.63 -12.39 -9.32
C TYR A 176 16.47 -12.78 -10.80
N ILE A 177 16.66 -11.83 -11.69
CA ILE A 177 16.98 -12.17 -13.07
C ILE A 177 18.41 -12.71 -12.99
N GLY A 178 18.51 -14.00 -12.68
CA GLY A 178 19.76 -14.70 -12.81
C GLY A 178 20.16 -14.53 -14.28
N TRP A 179 21.20 -13.77 -14.52
CA TRP A 179 21.92 -13.87 -15.76
C TRP A 179 22.45 -15.30 -15.77
N ALA A 180 21.65 -16.24 -16.28
CA ALA A 180 22.17 -17.50 -16.74
C ALA A 180 23.19 -17.07 -17.80
N SER A 181 24.46 -17.08 -17.40
CA SER A 181 25.55 -16.87 -18.36
C SER A 181 25.25 -17.78 -19.52
N PRO A 182 25.04 -17.29 -20.76
CA PRO A 182 24.84 -18.15 -21.90
C PRO A 182 26.07 -19.05 -22.17
N TYR A 183 27.11 -18.91 -21.37
CA TYR A 183 28.34 -19.70 -21.34
C TYR A 183 28.43 -20.67 -20.17
N ALA A 184 27.33 -20.96 -19.45
CA ALA A 184 27.28 -22.15 -18.60
C ALA A 184 27.21 -23.38 -19.51
N TRP A 185 28.31 -23.69 -20.18
CA TRP A 185 28.49 -24.95 -20.91
C TRP A 185 28.53 -26.07 -19.87
N PRO A 186 27.66 -27.09 -20.00
CA PRO A 186 27.73 -28.24 -19.14
C PRO A 186 29.01 -29.00 -19.50
N GLY A 187 29.97 -28.89 -18.59
CA GLY A 187 30.99 -29.90 -18.42
C GLY A 187 31.88 -30.25 -19.62
N TRP A 188 32.82 -29.40 -19.94
CA TRP A 188 34.07 -29.90 -20.50
C TRP A 188 35.11 -29.90 -19.37
N TYR A 189 35.22 -31.01 -18.67
CA TYR A 189 36.38 -31.33 -17.87
C TYR A 189 37.49 -31.63 -18.87
N ASP A 190 38.40 -30.70 -19.03
CA ASP A 190 39.68 -30.97 -19.69
C ASP A 190 40.68 -31.34 -18.58
N PRO A 191 41.06 -32.61 -18.44
CA PRO A 191 41.92 -33.08 -17.36
C PRO A 191 43.39 -32.67 -17.54
N TRP A 192 43.77 -31.94 -18.60
CA TRP A 192 45.14 -31.67 -18.96
C TRP A 192 45.64 -30.24 -18.79
N TYR A 193 44.78 -29.31 -18.39
CA TYR A 193 45.23 -27.92 -18.15
C TYR A 193 45.09 -27.54 -16.69
N GLY A 194 46.25 -27.21 -16.11
CA GLY A 194 46.48 -26.80 -14.74
C GLY A 194 45.72 -25.53 -14.29
N PRO A 195 46.12 -24.89 -13.17
CA PRO A 195 45.25 -24.05 -12.36
C PRO A 195 44.61 -22.90 -13.14
N ARG A 196 43.29 -22.88 -13.08
CA ARG A 196 42.44 -21.84 -13.70
C ARG A 196 42.67 -20.49 -12.98
N VAL A 197 43.11 -19.50 -13.73
CA VAL A 197 43.05 -18.10 -13.29
C VAL A 197 41.60 -17.65 -13.35
N GLY A 198 40.91 -17.69 -12.21
CA GLY A 198 39.55 -17.16 -12.10
C GLY A 198 39.60 -15.65 -11.98
N PHE A 199 39.17 -14.92 -13.00
CA PHE A 199 38.90 -13.49 -12.88
C PHE A 199 37.50 -13.33 -12.23
N GLY A 200 37.48 -13.15 -10.93
CA GLY A 200 36.26 -12.80 -10.20
C GLY A 200 36.05 -11.29 -10.27
N PHE A 201 35.13 -10.84 -11.10
CA PHE A 201 34.63 -9.46 -10.99
C PHE A 201 33.62 -9.41 -9.86
N ARG A 202 34.01 -8.85 -8.74
CA ARG A 202 33.12 -8.51 -7.64
C ARG A 202 32.58 -7.12 -7.92
N PHE A 203 31.37 -7.01 -8.43
CA PHE A 203 30.66 -5.74 -8.46
C PHE A 203 30.22 -5.40 -7.03
N GLY A 204 31.01 -4.58 -6.35
CA GLY A 204 30.58 -3.91 -5.14
C GLY A 204 29.57 -2.81 -5.51
N TRP A 205 28.61 -2.59 -4.66
CA TRP A 205 27.66 -1.47 -4.75
C TRP A 205 28.35 -0.14 -5.04
N PRO A 206 27.71 0.79 -5.77
CA PRO A 206 28.34 2.01 -6.23
C PRO A 206 28.41 3.07 -5.13
N TYR A 207 29.21 2.81 -4.12
CA TYR A 207 29.75 3.86 -3.27
C TYR A 207 31.26 3.81 -3.41
N TYR A 208 31.79 4.79 -4.15
CA TYR A 208 33.22 5.03 -4.39
C TYR A 208 33.94 4.02 -5.30
N GLY A 209 33.94 4.34 -6.59
CA GLY A 209 34.86 3.74 -7.55
C GLY A 209 36.32 4.01 -7.19
N ARG A 210 37.00 3.00 -6.66
CA ARG A 210 38.45 2.83 -6.77
C ARG A 210 38.74 1.37 -7.07
N ALA A 211 39.16 1.13 -8.30
CA ALA A 211 39.75 -0.14 -8.64
C ALA A 211 41.11 -0.26 -7.91
N PHE A 212 41.23 -1.22 -7.01
CA PHE A 212 42.52 -1.60 -6.45
C PHE A 212 43.12 -2.70 -7.33
N VAL A 213 44.16 -2.36 -8.06
CA VAL A 213 45.06 -3.34 -8.66
C VAL A 213 46.14 -3.60 -7.64
N GLY A 214 46.05 -4.70 -6.91
CA GLY A 214 47.09 -5.14 -6.00
C GLY A 214 48.21 -5.88 -6.73
N PRO A 215 49.49 -5.58 -6.51
CA PRO A 215 50.59 -6.31 -7.11
C PRO A 215 50.70 -7.70 -6.51
N GLY A 216 50.68 -8.72 -7.37
CA GLY A 216 50.95 -10.10 -7.00
C GLY A 216 52.40 -10.27 -6.48
N ARG A 217 52.55 -10.74 -5.26
CA ARG A 217 53.85 -11.20 -4.73
C ARG A 217 54.16 -12.58 -5.26
N TRP A 218 55.23 -12.65 -6.00
CA TRP A 218 55.89 -13.92 -6.34
C TRP A 218 56.72 -14.38 -5.14
N HIS A 219 56.44 -15.52 -4.57
CA HIS A 219 57.40 -16.22 -3.68
C HIS A 219 58.10 -17.32 -4.50
N ARG A 220 59.41 -17.28 -4.41
CA ARG A 220 60.31 -18.35 -4.89
C ARG A 220 60.22 -19.53 -3.95
#